data_3d3404c2927294a7eb32c161fc70c7d8
#
_entry.id   3d3404c2927294a7eb32c161fc70c7d8
#
_cell.length_a   1.000
_cell.length_b   1.000
_cell.length_c   1.000
_cell.angle_alpha   90.00
_cell.angle_beta   90.00
_cell.angle_gamma   90.00
#
_symmetry.space_group_name_H-M   'P 1'
#
loop_
_entity.id
_entity.type
_entity.pdbx_description
1 polymer ?
#
loop_
_entity_poly.entity_id
_entity_poly.type
_entity_poly.pdbx_seq_one_letter_code
_entity_poly.pdbx_strand_id
1 'polypeptide(L)'
;MKYTTTTSSMIYVMLFFLMSTFLISAQEKLSKDYAFEQNKRLGRGVNIIGYDPIWKDASKARFKDKHFKLIKEAGFDNVRIVIGPFKFSMNDAKHTINPSFFKTLDYAIKESLKNNLMVIVDFHEHNTIEKDPLGNKGKLLAMWAQIADHCKDYSNDVLFEICNEPNMKPEIWNQIHKEAYQVLRKSNPNRTLIVGTINGNQIMYLKDLVLPEDDRNIIVAIHYYSPIQFTHQGAPWSKKNKDLSGIEWTQSKSEQEAVNLDFNIAQDWSKLHNRPLTLGEFGAYEKADVASRIRWTNYIARQAEIRNWSWSYWQFDSDFIVYDIEKDEWKTEILNALIPSKKK
;
A
#
# COMPACT_ATOMS: atom_id res chain seq x y z
N MET A 1 26.46 19.17 -92.55
CA MET A 1 26.01 19.87 -91.35
C MET A 1 24.99 18.99 -90.64
N LYS A 2 25.39 18.28 -89.62
CA LYS A 2 24.47 17.51 -88.75
C LYS A 2 24.84 17.83 -87.33
N TYR A 3 23.94 18.48 -86.60
CA TYR A 3 24.05 18.76 -85.19
C TYR A 3 23.61 17.54 -84.41
N THR A 4 24.48 17.04 -83.58
CA THR A 4 24.17 16.03 -82.60
C THR A 4 23.95 16.71 -81.25
N THR A 5 22.73 16.67 -80.80
CA THR A 5 22.34 17.11 -79.41
C THR A 5 22.59 15.96 -78.41
N THR A 6 23.52 16.16 -77.50
CA THR A 6 23.73 15.30 -76.39
C THR A 6 22.80 15.72 -75.20
N THR A 7 21.85 14.89 -74.94
CA THR A 7 20.99 15.02 -73.71
C THR A 7 21.74 14.47 -72.51
N SER A 8 22.10 15.38 -71.63
CA SER A 8 22.64 15.01 -70.31
C SER A 8 21.49 14.61 -69.38
N SER A 9 21.39 13.33 -69.07
CA SER A 9 20.48 12.84 -68.05
C SER A 9 21.07 13.12 -66.63
N MET A 10 20.52 14.13 -65.98
CA MET A 10 20.80 14.37 -64.53
C MET A 10 20.03 13.37 -63.73
N ILE A 11 20.73 12.37 -63.17
CA ILE A 11 20.19 11.45 -62.15
C ILE A 11 20.21 12.19 -60.83
N TYR A 12 19.01 12.63 -60.35
CA TYR A 12 18.81 13.09 -59.03
C TYR A 12 18.77 11.85 -58.10
N VAL A 13 19.91 11.58 -57.42
CA VAL A 13 19.94 10.68 -56.26
C VAL A 13 19.29 11.39 -55.10
N MET A 14 18.03 11.09 -54.87
CA MET A 14 17.29 11.53 -53.70
C MET A 14 17.78 10.70 -52.53
N LEU A 15 18.75 11.19 -51.76
CA LEU A 15 19.13 10.66 -50.45
C LEU A 15 17.97 10.95 -49.50
N PHE A 16 17.10 9.96 -49.32
CA PHE A 16 16.19 9.91 -48.18
C PHE A 16 17.02 9.67 -46.92
N PHE A 17 17.38 10.75 -46.21
CA PHE A 17 17.81 10.69 -44.86
C PHE A 17 16.59 10.26 -44.03
N LEU A 18 16.47 8.96 -43.73
CA LEU A 18 15.64 8.45 -42.68
C LEU A 18 16.24 8.97 -41.36
N MET A 19 15.83 10.16 -40.94
CA MET A 19 15.93 10.60 -39.58
C MET A 19 14.98 9.69 -38.79
N SER A 20 15.47 8.56 -38.34
CA SER A 20 14.89 7.83 -37.22
C SER A 20 15.04 8.75 -36.01
N THR A 21 14.05 9.60 -35.80
CA THR A 21 13.86 10.26 -34.50
C THR A 21 13.64 9.16 -33.48
N PHE A 22 14.70 8.72 -32.83
CA PHE A 22 14.60 8.11 -31.52
C PHE A 22 13.95 9.18 -30.65
N LEU A 23 12.63 9.09 -30.53
CA LEU A 23 11.91 9.67 -29.40
C LEU A 23 12.42 8.92 -28.16
N ILE A 24 13.58 9.35 -27.67
CA ILE A 24 13.91 9.15 -26.26
C ILE A 24 12.83 9.95 -25.56
N SER A 25 11.74 9.27 -25.16
CA SER A 25 10.82 9.82 -24.21
C SER A 25 11.67 10.19 -23.00
N ALA A 26 12.04 11.47 -22.91
CA ALA A 26 12.66 11.99 -21.71
C ALA A 26 11.63 11.73 -20.62
N GLN A 27 11.88 10.71 -19.80
CA GLN A 27 11.04 10.36 -18.68
C GLN A 27 10.98 11.62 -17.81
N GLU A 28 9.81 12.24 -17.77
CA GLU A 28 9.60 13.48 -17.05
C GLU A 28 10.00 13.21 -15.59
N LYS A 29 11.05 13.89 -15.13
CA LYS A 29 11.57 13.67 -13.79
C LYS A 29 10.51 14.14 -12.79
N LEU A 30 9.98 13.22 -12.02
CA LEU A 30 8.98 13.53 -11.00
C LEU A 30 9.48 14.66 -10.08
N SER A 31 8.57 15.51 -9.64
CA SER A 31 8.90 16.54 -8.65
C SER A 31 9.43 15.90 -7.36
N LYS A 32 10.24 16.63 -6.62
CA LYS A 32 10.73 16.15 -5.32
C LYS A 32 9.59 15.94 -4.31
N ASP A 33 8.46 16.60 -4.53
CA ASP A 33 7.29 16.58 -3.66
C ASP A 33 6.23 15.57 -4.14
N TYR A 34 6.49 14.85 -5.24
CA TYR A 34 5.50 13.95 -5.83
C TYR A 34 4.99 12.87 -4.84
N ALA A 35 5.86 12.31 -4.01
CA ALA A 35 5.43 11.35 -2.98
C ALA A 35 4.52 12.00 -1.93
N PHE A 36 4.74 13.27 -1.57
CA PHE A 36 3.85 14.03 -0.68
C PHE A 36 2.49 14.29 -1.33
N GLU A 37 2.47 14.62 -2.62
CA GLU A 37 1.23 14.80 -3.39
C GLU A 37 0.44 13.48 -3.45
N GLN A 38 1.11 12.36 -3.75
CA GLN A 38 0.48 11.04 -3.75
C GLN A 38 -0.04 10.67 -2.36
N ASN A 39 0.74 10.92 -1.30
CA ASN A 39 0.31 10.69 0.07
C ASN A 39 -0.93 11.51 0.47
N LYS A 40 -0.97 12.77 0.06
CA LYS A 40 -2.14 13.62 0.26
C LYS A 40 -3.38 13.10 -0.47
N ARG A 41 -3.22 12.58 -1.69
CA ARG A 41 -4.30 11.97 -2.49
C ARG A 41 -4.78 10.63 -1.91
N LEU A 42 -3.88 9.84 -1.32
CA LEU A 42 -4.25 8.62 -0.58
C LEU A 42 -5.26 8.93 0.52
N GLY A 43 -5.10 10.05 1.23
CA GLY A 43 -6.09 10.52 2.20
C GLY A 43 -6.50 9.44 3.21
N ARG A 44 -7.78 9.05 3.17
CA ARG A 44 -8.44 8.11 4.07
C ARG A 44 -8.66 6.78 3.38
N GLY A 45 -8.27 5.68 3.98
CA GLY A 45 -8.39 4.37 3.36
C GLY A 45 -8.88 3.26 4.27
N VAL A 46 -9.08 2.09 3.66
CA VAL A 46 -9.45 0.88 4.36
C VAL A 46 -8.76 -0.34 3.73
N ASN A 47 -8.32 -1.26 4.57
CA ASN A 47 -7.76 -2.53 4.12
C ASN A 47 -8.89 -3.48 3.69
N ILE A 48 -8.73 -4.15 2.52
CA ILE A 48 -9.75 -5.00 1.93
C ILE A 48 -9.21 -6.36 1.48
N ILE A 49 -10.11 -7.32 1.39
CA ILE A 49 -10.01 -8.65 0.76
C ILE A 49 -8.85 -9.57 1.22
N GLY A 50 -8.10 -9.24 2.26
CA GLY A 50 -6.98 -10.06 2.71
C GLY A 50 -7.37 -11.49 3.12
N TYR A 51 -8.54 -11.64 3.72
CA TYR A 51 -9.09 -12.93 4.17
C TYR A 51 -10.30 -13.40 3.35
N ASP A 52 -10.63 -12.69 2.27
CA ASP A 52 -11.78 -13.04 1.44
C ASP A 52 -11.52 -14.32 0.63
N PRO A 53 -12.49 -15.24 0.55
CA PRO A 53 -12.41 -16.45 -0.29
C PRO A 53 -12.16 -16.20 -1.78
N ILE A 54 -12.39 -14.96 -2.26
CA ILE A 54 -12.19 -14.55 -3.67
C ILE A 54 -10.83 -14.96 -4.22
N TRP A 55 -9.79 -14.97 -3.39
CA TRP A 55 -8.46 -15.36 -3.78
C TRP A 55 -8.34 -16.85 -4.17
N LYS A 56 -9.18 -17.70 -3.59
CA LYS A 56 -9.20 -19.15 -3.86
C LYS A 56 -10.24 -19.52 -4.90
N ASP A 57 -11.40 -18.88 -4.82
CA ASP A 57 -12.57 -19.20 -5.64
C ASP A 57 -13.44 -17.94 -5.77
N ALA A 58 -13.43 -17.32 -6.93
CA ALA A 58 -14.20 -16.09 -7.20
C ALA A 58 -15.71 -16.27 -6.99
N SER A 59 -16.25 -17.50 -7.15
CA SER A 59 -17.68 -17.77 -6.90
C SER A 59 -18.06 -17.65 -5.42
N LYS A 60 -17.08 -17.80 -4.52
CA LYS A 60 -17.25 -17.70 -3.07
C LYS A 60 -16.90 -16.30 -2.50
N ALA A 61 -16.60 -15.36 -3.38
CA ALA A 61 -16.30 -14.01 -2.95
C ALA A 61 -17.42 -13.42 -2.08
N ARG A 62 -17.06 -12.94 -0.89
CA ARG A 62 -17.95 -12.18 -0.02
C ARG A 62 -17.93 -10.70 -0.43
N PHE A 63 -16.75 -10.19 -0.71
CA PHE A 63 -16.54 -8.84 -1.22
C PHE A 63 -16.99 -8.75 -2.69
N LYS A 64 -17.84 -7.76 -3.01
CA LYS A 64 -18.49 -7.59 -4.32
C LYS A 64 -18.28 -6.18 -4.87
N ASP A 65 -18.61 -5.96 -6.14
CA ASP A 65 -18.50 -4.66 -6.83
C ASP A 65 -19.15 -3.51 -6.04
N LYS A 66 -20.31 -3.76 -5.42
CA LYS A 66 -21.02 -2.75 -4.62
C LYS A 66 -20.18 -2.20 -3.47
N HIS A 67 -19.27 -3.01 -2.90
CA HIS A 67 -18.49 -2.59 -1.75
C HIS A 67 -17.44 -1.52 -2.11
N PHE A 68 -16.87 -1.54 -3.31
CA PHE A 68 -16.00 -0.45 -3.79
C PHE A 68 -16.77 0.88 -3.84
N LYS A 69 -18.00 0.84 -4.38
CA LYS A 69 -18.88 2.01 -4.42
C LYS A 69 -19.24 2.49 -3.01
N LEU A 70 -19.64 1.59 -2.11
CA LEU A 70 -19.97 1.90 -0.72
C LEU A 70 -18.78 2.53 0.02
N ILE A 71 -17.56 2.00 -0.18
CA ILE A 71 -16.33 2.56 0.39
C ILE A 71 -16.14 4.01 -0.09
N LYS A 72 -16.28 4.28 -1.39
CA LYS A 72 -16.15 5.65 -1.91
C LYS A 72 -17.22 6.58 -1.41
N GLU A 73 -18.48 6.14 -1.41
CA GLU A 73 -19.63 6.92 -0.93
C GLU A 73 -19.54 7.23 0.57
N ALA A 74 -18.92 6.34 1.36
CA ALA A 74 -18.63 6.57 2.77
C ALA A 74 -17.55 7.65 2.99
N GLY A 75 -16.79 8.03 1.96
CA GLY A 75 -15.79 9.08 2.01
C GLY A 75 -14.34 8.60 2.14
N PHE A 76 -14.07 7.34 1.81
CA PHE A 76 -12.71 6.85 1.66
C PHE A 76 -12.11 7.27 0.31
N ASP A 77 -10.79 7.46 0.29
CA ASP A 77 -10.02 7.88 -0.87
C ASP A 77 -9.16 6.74 -1.44
N ASN A 78 -8.80 5.76 -0.62
CA ASN A 78 -7.99 4.63 -1.03
C ASN A 78 -8.48 3.30 -0.43
N VAL A 79 -8.04 2.22 -1.09
CA VAL A 79 -8.10 0.87 -0.55
C VAL A 79 -6.69 0.26 -0.54
N ARG A 80 -6.34 -0.43 0.54
CA ARG A 80 -5.14 -1.24 0.63
C ARG A 80 -5.52 -2.70 0.39
N ILE A 81 -5.12 -3.23 -0.76
CA ILE A 81 -5.41 -4.60 -1.21
C ILE A 81 -4.34 -5.52 -0.65
N VAL A 82 -4.73 -6.34 0.31
CA VAL A 82 -3.85 -7.30 0.98
C VAL A 82 -3.65 -8.53 0.10
N ILE A 83 -2.43 -8.76 -0.41
CA ILE A 83 -2.12 -9.88 -1.30
C ILE A 83 -1.16 -10.90 -0.66
N GLY A 84 -1.43 -12.19 -0.88
CA GLY A 84 -0.58 -13.30 -0.44
C GLY A 84 -0.10 -14.16 -1.62
N PRO A 85 0.81 -13.65 -2.49
CA PRO A 85 1.16 -14.32 -3.74
C PRO A 85 1.94 -15.61 -3.56
N PHE A 86 2.59 -15.86 -2.42
CA PHE A 86 3.35 -17.09 -2.17
C PHE A 86 2.53 -18.36 -2.31
N LYS A 87 1.24 -18.29 -1.96
CA LYS A 87 0.28 -19.41 -2.09
C LYS A 87 -0.07 -19.73 -3.54
N PHE A 88 0.21 -18.82 -4.46
CA PHE A 88 -0.07 -18.94 -5.90
C PHE A 88 1.17 -19.31 -6.71
N SER A 89 2.28 -19.68 -6.07
CA SER A 89 3.48 -20.14 -6.74
C SER A 89 3.24 -21.49 -7.44
N MET A 90 3.62 -21.59 -8.71
CA MET A 90 3.56 -22.84 -9.48
C MET A 90 4.69 -23.82 -9.12
N ASN A 91 5.50 -23.52 -8.09
CA ASN A 91 6.60 -24.35 -7.59
C ASN A 91 7.69 -24.63 -8.65
N ASP A 92 7.86 -23.74 -9.60
CA ASP A 92 8.98 -23.75 -10.54
C ASP A 92 10.14 -22.88 -10.05
N ALA A 93 11.30 -22.98 -10.69
CA ALA A 93 12.49 -22.22 -10.34
C ALA A 93 12.34 -20.69 -10.52
N LYS A 94 11.32 -20.23 -11.27
CA LYS A 94 11.01 -18.82 -11.50
C LYS A 94 10.00 -18.27 -10.51
N HIS A 95 9.45 -19.11 -9.64
CA HIS A 95 8.34 -18.77 -8.74
C HIS A 95 7.16 -18.16 -9.51
N THR A 96 6.81 -18.76 -10.66
CA THR A 96 5.73 -18.28 -11.52
C THR A 96 4.44 -18.18 -10.73
N ILE A 97 3.78 -17.04 -10.79
CA ILE A 97 2.50 -16.81 -10.15
C ILE A 97 1.38 -17.36 -11.03
N ASN A 98 0.49 -18.17 -10.43
CA ASN A 98 -0.67 -18.73 -11.14
C ASN A 98 -1.52 -17.60 -11.73
N PRO A 99 -1.94 -17.68 -13.00
CA PRO A 99 -2.76 -16.64 -13.64
C PRO A 99 -4.07 -16.31 -12.93
N SER A 100 -4.62 -17.23 -12.12
CA SER A 100 -5.82 -16.93 -11.32
C SER A 100 -5.63 -15.81 -10.30
N PHE A 101 -4.41 -15.66 -9.76
CA PHE A 101 -4.05 -14.56 -8.88
C PHE A 101 -4.23 -13.20 -9.57
N PHE A 102 -3.70 -13.08 -10.79
CA PHE A 102 -3.79 -11.82 -11.55
C PHE A 102 -5.22 -11.46 -11.93
N LYS A 103 -6.10 -12.45 -12.17
CA LYS A 103 -7.53 -12.19 -12.43
C LYS A 103 -8.19 -11.50 -11.24
N THR A 104 -7.91 -11.97 -10.01
CA THR A 104 -8.44 -11.37 -8.80
C THR A 104 -7.82 -10.01 -8.51
N LEU A 105 -6.50 -9.88 -8.69
CA LEU A 105 -5.79 -8.61 -8.53
C LEU A 105 -6.31 -7.54 -9.50
N ASP A 106 -6.45 -7.89 -10.78
CA ASP A 106 -7.01 -7.01 -11.81
C ASP A 106 -8.43 -6.57 -11.50
N TYR A 107 -9.27 -7.50 -11.06
CA TYR A 107 -10.63 -7.19 -10.63
C TYR A 107 -10.63 -6.14 -9.52
N ALA A 108 -9.85 -6.37 -8.46
CA ALA A 108 -9.78 -5.45 -7.34
C ALA A 108 -9.22 -4.07 -7.71
N ILE A 109 -8.16 -4.03 -8.53
CA ILE A 109 -7.59 -2.76 -9.01
C ILE A 109 -8.58 -2.01 -9.89
N LYS A 110 -9.17 -2.69 -10.89
CA LYS A 110 -10.07 -2.05 -11.87
C LYS A 110 -11.33 -1.51 -11.22
N GLU A 111 -11.97 -2.27 -10.34
CA GLU A 111 -13.16 -1.80 -9.62
C GLU A 111 -12.84 -0.66 -8.65
N SER A 112 -11.67 -0.67 -8.00
CA SER A 112 -11.22 0.45 -7.18
C SER A 112 -11.07 1.73 -8.01
N LEU A 113 -10.29 1.69 -9.09
CA LEU A 113 -10.04 2.84 -9.97
C LEU A 113 -11.33 3.37 -10.61
N LYS A 114 -12.23 2.49 -11.04
CA LYS A 114 -13.56 2.83 -11.57
C LYS A 114 -14.41 3.62 -10.59
N ASN A 115 -14.23 3.38 -9.29
CA ASN A 115 -14.90 4.10 -8.22
C ASN A 115 -14.07 5.28 -7.67
N ASN A 116 -13.02 5.73 -8.38
CA ASN A 116 -12.14 6.82 -7.97
C ASN A 116 -11.48 6.59 -6.60
N LEU A 117 -11.11 5.35 -6.31
CA LEU A 117 -10.30 4.96 -5.16
C LEU A 117 -8.86 4.74 -5.63
N MET A 118 -7.89 5.34 -4.94
CA MET A 118 -6.48 4.96 -5.11
C MET A 118 -6.26 3.57 -4.54
N VAL A 119 -5.22 2.90 -5.02
CA VAL A 119 -4.95 1.50 -4.67
C VAL A 119 -3.55 1.37 -4.09
N ILE A 120 -3.43 0.70 -2.96
CA ILE A 120 -2.17 0.18 -2.45
C ILE A 120 -2.19 -1.34 -2.63
N VAL A 121 -1.27 -1.88 -3.42
CA VAL A 121 -1.05 -3.33 -3.52
C VAL A 121 -0.02 -3.71 -2.46
N ASP A 122 -0.49 -4.34 -1.40
CA ASP A 122 0.31 -4.69 -0.22
C ASP A 122 0.75 -6.17 -0.25
N PHE A 123 2.07 -6.41 -0.31
CA PHE A 123 2.65 -7.74 -0.28
C PHE A 123 2.65 -8.31 1.16
N HIS A 124 1.58 -9.03 1.51
CA HIS A 124 1.27 -9.43 2.88
C HIS A 124 1.77 -10.85 3.24
N GLU A 125 3.07 -11.08 3.09
CA GLU A 125 3.70 -12.40 3.31
C GLU A 125 4.70 -12.41 4.48
N HIS A 126 4.62 -11.43 5.37
CA HIS A 126 5.55 -11.26 6.50
C HIS A 126 5.74 -12.54 7.31
N ASN A 127 4.66 -13.26 7.65
CA ASN A 127 4.70 -14.51 8.43
C ASN A 127 5.54 -15.63 7.77
N THR A 128 5.66 -15.62 6.45
CA THR A 128 6.49 -16.59 5.72
C THR A 128 7.92 -16.07 5.59
N ILE A 129 8.05 -14.79 5.29
CA ILE A 129 9.36 -14.15 5.07
C ILE A 129 10.19 -14.11 6.35
N GLU A 130 9.58 -13.81 7.51
CA GLU A 130 10.27 -13.72 8.80
C GLU A 130 10.95 -15.02 9.25
N LYS A 131 10.43 -16.18 8.83
CA LYS A 131 10.99 -17.50 9.18
C LYS A 131 12.36 -17.74 8.57
N ASP A 132 12.59 -17.23 7.37
CA ASP A 132 13.85 -17.27 6.66
C ASP A 132 13.91 -16.09 5.66
N PRO A 133 14.28 -14.89 6.13
CA PRO A 133 14.25 -13.69 5.31
C PRO A 133 15.14 -13.77 4.08
N LEU A 134 16.36 -14.33 4.22
CA LEU A 134 17.31 -14.42 3.11
C LEU A 134 16.92 -15.54 2.14
N GLY A 135 16.42 -16.68 2.63
CA GLY A 135 15.95 -17.78 1.78
C GLY A 135 14.69 -17.41 0.99
N ASN A 136 13.79 -16.60 1.56
CA ASN A 136 12.58 -16.13 0.88
C ASN A 136 12.79 -14.88 0.01
N LYS A 137 13.93 -14.19 0.13
CA LYS A 137 14.22 -12.97 -0.65
C LYS A 137 14.09 -13.21 -2.15
N GLY A 138 14.69 -14.27 -2.68
CA GLY A 138 14.64 -14.60 -4.11
C GLY A 138 13.21 -14.76 -4.61
N LYS A 139 12.35 -15.43 -3.84
CA LYS A 139 10.93 -15.61 -4.15
C LYS A 139 10.16 -14.29 -4.13
N LEU A 140 10.38 -13.45 -3.12
CA LEU A 140 9.77 -12.12 -3.03
C LEU A 140 10.12 -11.27 -4.26
N LEU A 141 11.41 -11.20 -4.62
CA LEU A 141 11.87 -10.41 -5.76
C LEU A 141 11.32 -10.92 -7.10
N ALA A 142 11.31 -12.24 -7.28
CA ALA A 142 10.77 -12.86 -8.51
C ALA A 142 9.24 -12.61 -8.67
N MET A 143 8.50 -12.66 -7.58
CA MET A 143 7.06 -12.38 -7.60
C MET A 143 6.77 -10.90 -7.79
N TRP A 144 7.52 -10.01 -7.15
CA TRP A 144 7.41 -8.58 -7.41
C TRP A 144 7.72 -8.23 -8.86
N ALA A 145 8.71 -8.86 -9.49
CA ALA A 145 8.99 -8.65 -10.91
C ALA A 145 7.79 -8.95 -11.79
N GLN A 146 7.07 -10.05 -11.50
CA GLN A 146 5.87 -10.46 -12.23
C GLN A 146 4.69 -9.51 -11.96
N ILE A 147 4.44 -9.16 -10.69
CA ILE A 147 3.35 -8.24 -10.33
C ILE A 147 3.60 -6.85 -10.93
N ALA A 148 4.83 -6.37 -10.85
CA ALA A 148 5.20 -5.06 -11.37
C ALA A 148 5.08 -4.98 -12.89
N ASP A 149 5.52 -6.02 -13.63
CA ASP A 149 5.36 -6.07 -15.08
C ASP A 149 3.88 -6.16 -15.49
N HIS A 150 3.09 -6.97 -14.77
CA HIS A 150 1.66 -7.09 -14.99
C HIS A 150 0.91 -5.75 -14.77
N CYS A 151 1.32 -4.99 -13.76
CA CYS A 151 0.65 -3.75 -13.37
C CYS A 151 1.25 -2.49 -14.00
N LYS A 152 2.24 -2.58 -14.89
CA LYS A 152 2.97 -1.42 -15.42
C LYS A 152 2.11 -0.40 -16.16
N ASP A 153 1.03 -0.86 -16.80
CA ASP A 153 0.13 -0.02 -17.60
C ASP A 153 -1.02 0.59 -16.78
N TYR A 154 -1.17 0.25 -15.50
CA TYR A 154 -2.10 0.94 -14.62
C TYR A 154 -1.59 2.36 -14.29
N SER A 155 -2.52 3.27 -14.01
CA SER A 155 -2.18 4.64 -13.61
C SER A 155 -1.33 4.69 -12.34
N ASN A 156 -0.71 5.84 -12.08
CA ASN A 156 0.05 6.08 -10.85
C ASN A 156 -0.86 6.21 -9.60
N ASP A 157 -2.17 5.98 -9.72
CA ASP A 157 -3.10 5.83 -8.61
C ASP A 157 -3.02 4.42 -7.97
N VAL A 158 -2.25 3.52 -8.58
CA VAL A 158 -1.86 2.24 -8.01
C VAL A 158 -0.46 2.36 -7.43
N LEU A 159 -0.29 2.12 -6.16
CA LEU A 159 0.97 2.14 -5.42
C LEU A 159 1.36 0.71 -5.02
N PHE A 160 2.65 0.46 -4.80
CA PHE A 160 3.13 -0.83 -4.35
C PHE A 160 3.75 -0.73 -2.96
N GLU A 161 3.27 -1.53 -2.03
CA GLU A 161 3.87 -1.71 -0.70
C GLU A 161 4.72 -2.98 -0.70
N ILE A 162 6.03 -2.80 -0.53
CA ILE A 162 7.05 -3.84 -0.79
C ILE A 162 6.85 -5.07 0.10
N CYS A 163 6.55 -4.87 1.38
CA CYS A 163 6.23 -5.95 2.31
C CYS A 163 5.51 -5.38 3.54
N ASN A 164 4.39 -6.02 3.89
CA ASN A 164 3.73 -5.78 5.17
C ASN A 164 4.64 -6.19 6.33
N GLU A 165 4.73 -5.37 7.36
CA GLU A 165 5.27 -5.69 8.68
C GLU A 165 6.53 -6.58 8.69
N PRO A 166 7.60 -6.26 8.00
CA PRO A 166 8.80 -7.10 7.98
C PRO A 166 9.34 -7.26 9.41
N ASN A 167 9.47 -8.53 9.85
CA ASN A 167 10.00 -8.87 11.16
C ASN A 167 11.36 -9.56 11.01
N MET A 168 12.41 -8.76 11.00
CA MET A 168 13.78 -9.20 10.81
C MET A 168 14.78 -8.14 11.30
N LYS A 169 16.09 -8.42 11.21
CA LYS A 169 17.10 -7.44 11.55
C LYS A 169 17.08 -6.25 10.55
N PRO A 170 17.36 -5.03 11.02
CA PRO A 170 17.36 -3.84 10.16
C PRO A 170 18.23 -3.98 8.90
N GLU A 171 19.42 -4.55 9.02
CA GLU A 171 20.37 -4.69 7.92
C GLU A 171 19.81 -5.62 6.83
N ILE A 172 19.12 -6.69 7.24
CA ILE A 172 18.50 -7.63 6.31
C ILE A 172 17.32 -6.95 5.59
N TRP A 173 16.49 -6.22 6.32
CA TRP A 173 15.38 -5.51 5.71
C TRP A 173 15.85 -4.42 4.75
N ASN A 174 16.83 -3.63 5.15
CA ASN A 174 17.42 -2.59 4.29
C ASN A 174 18.02 -3.17 3.00
N GLN A 175 18.61 -4.36 3.05
CA GLN A 175 19.06 -5.08 1.85
C GLN A 175 17.87 -5.53 0.99
N ILE A 176 16.85 -6.18 1.58
CA ILE A 176 15.72 -6.75 0.83
C ILE A 176 14.93 -5.67 0.11
N HIS A 177 14.52 -4.61 0.79
CA HIS A 177 13.74 -3.56 0.14
C HIS A 177 14.55 -2.79 -0.89
N LYS A 178 15.86 -2.61 -0.68
CA LYS A 178 16.76 -2.02 -1.68
C LYS A 178 16.79 -2.82 -2.98
N GLU A 179 16.88 -4.14 -2.89
CA GLU A 179 16.82 -5.01 -4.06
C GLU A 179 15.42 -5.01 -4.69
N ALA A 180 14.37 -4.99 -3.87
CA ALA A 180 12.98 -4.99 -4.32
C ALA A 180 12.65 -3.73 -5.15
N TYR A 181 12.98 -2.53 -4.68
CA TYR A 181 12.69 -1.36 -5.50
C TYR A 181 13.55 -1.28 -6.76
N GLN A 182 14.76 -1.83 -6.79
CA GLN A 182 15.52 -1.96 -8.03
C GLN A 182 14.79 -2.84 -9.06
N VAL A 183 14.13 -3.92 -8.59
CA VAL A 183 13.28 -4.77 -9.44
C VAL A 183 12.06 -3.99 -9.92
N LEU A 184 11.37 -3.31 -9.02
CA LEU A 184 10.15 -2.55 -9.30
C LEU A 184 10.40 -1.40 -10.29
N ARG A 185 11.50 -0.67 -10.14
CA ARG A 185 11.86 0.46 -11.02
C ARG A 185 12.13 0.07 -12.47
N LYS A 186 12.44 -1.20 -12.76
CA LYS A 186 12.65 -1.66 -14.14
C LYS A 186 11.41 -1.51 -15.03
N SER A 187 10.24 -1.83 -14.50
CA SER A 187 8.97 -1.74 -15.25
C SER A 187 8.06 -0.60 -14.77
N ASN A 188 8.30 -0.05 -13.58
CA ASN A 188 7.49 1.01 -12.97
C ASN A 188 8.35 2.17 -12.46
N PRO A 189 9.03 2.89 -13.35
CA PRO A 189 9.99 3.92 -12.96
C PRO A 189 9.37 5.09 -12.18
N ASN A 190 8.10 5.40 -12.42
CA ASN A 190 7.38 6.53 -11.82
C ASN A 190 6.33 6.13 -10.78
N ARG A 191 6.17 4.84 -10.49
CA ARG A 191 5.18 4.37 -9.50
C ARG A 191 5.64 4.70 -8.09
N THR A 192 4.75 5.28 -7.28
CA THR A 192 5.03 5.49 -5.86
C THR A 192 5.14 4.15 -5.15
N LEU A 193 6.23 3.97 -4.40
CA LEU A 193 6.45 2.80 -3.57
C LEU A 193 6.17 3.13 -2.11
N ILE A 194 5.78 2.11 -1.35
CA ILE A 194 5.60 2.19 0.11
C ILE A 194 6.55 1.20 0.75
N VAL A 195 7.29 1.67 1.75
CA VAL A 195 8.27 0.88 2.50
C VAL A 195 7.99 1.05 3.98
N GLY A 196 7.74 -0.05 4.67
CA GLY A 196 7.52 -0.05 6.11
C GLY A 196 8.82 -0.21 6.90
N THR A 197 8.73 0.01 8.21
CA THR A 197 9.79 -0.30 9.16
C THR A 197 9.71 -1.78 9.61
N ILE A 198 10.69 -2.25 10.37
CA ILE A 198 10.68 -3.61 10.92
C ILE A 198 9.72 -3.75 12.12
N ASN A 199 9.55 -5.01 12.58
CA ASN A 199 8.78 -5.38 13.76
C ASN A 199 7.33 -4.86 13.74
N GLY A 200 6.60 -5.12 12.66
CA GLY A 200 5.21 -4.67 12.56
C GLY A 200 5.08 -3.19 12.22
N ASN A 201 5.96 -2.67 11.39
CA ASN A 201 5.99 -1.26 10.97
C ASN A 201 6.00 -0.27 12.15
N GLN A 202 6.69 -0.62 13.24
CA GLN A 202 6.70 0.20 14.44
C GLN A 202 7.51 1.49 14.29
N ILE A 203 7.00 2.58 14.83
CA ILE A 203 7.59 3.93 14.79
C ILE A 203 9.03 3.97 15.32
N MET A 204 9.32 3.24 16.39
CA MET A 204 10.64 3.23 17.03
C MET A 204 11.78 2.74 16.12
N TYR A 205 11.47 2.03 15.04
CA TYR A 205 12.45 1.53 14.06
C TYR A 205 12.59 2.43 12.82
N LEU A 206 11.93 3.57 12.76
CA LEU A 206 12.14 4.57 11.70
C LEU A 206 13.61 4.99 11.60
N LYS A 207 14.30 5.13 12.73
CA LYS A 207 15.73 5.47 12.80
C LYS A 207 16.65 4.47 12.12
N ASP A 208 16.21 3.23 11.96
CA ASP A 208 17.00 2.13 11.39
C ASP A 208 16.70 1.91 9.90
N LEU A 209 15.73 2.65 9.33
CA LEU A 209 15.32 2.55 7.93
C LEU A 209 16.24 3.39 7.03
N VAL A 210 16.88 2.73 6.06
CA VAL A 210 17.79 3.38 5.11
C VAL A 210 17.16 3.40 3.72
N LEU A 211 16.75 4.58 3.26
CA LEU A 211 16.12 4.78 1.95
C LEU A 211 17.11 5.45 0.96
N PRO A 212 16.94 5.23 -0.36
CA PRO A 212 17.77 5.88 -1.36
C PRO A 212 17.50 7.40 -1.39
N GLU A 213 18.56 8.19 -1.44
CA GLU A 213 18.45 9.65 -1.53
C GLU A 213 18.07 10.14 -2.93
N ASP A 214 18.39 9.40 -3.96
CA ASP A 214 18.11 9.69 -5.36
C ASP A 214 16.69 9.29 -5.80
N ASP A 215 16.02 8.40 -5.06
CA ASP A 215 14.62 8.04 -5.29
C ASP A 215 13.73 8.65 -4.20
N ARG A 216 13.10 9.79 -4.53
CA ARG A 216 12.21 10.53 -3.61
C ARG A 216 10.75 10.08 -3.71
N ASN A 217 10.40 9.18 -4.65
CA ASN A 217 9.03 8.72 -4.85
C ASN A 217 8.71 7.49 -3.97
N ILE A 218 8.96 7.64 -2.67
CA ILE A 218 8.73 6.63 -1.65
C ILE A 218 7.98 7.26 -0.48
N ILE A 219 6.87 6.63 -0.07
CA ILE A 219 6.13 6.90 1.16
C ILE A 219 6.58 5.89 2.21
N VAL A 220 6.71 6.29 3.47
CA VAL A 220 7.08 5.36 4.55
C VAL A 220 5.82 4.96 5.32
N ALA A 221 5.62 3.64 5.46
CA ALA A 221 4.50 3.10 6.22
C ALA A 221 4.89 2.87 7.69
N ILE A 222 3.98 3.25 8.56
CA ILE A 222 3.96 2.88 9.98
C ILE A 222 2.63 2.23 10.31
N HIS A 223 2.60 1.35 11.32
CA HIS A 223 1.38 0.80 11.89
C HIS A 223 1.25 1.22 13.35
N TYR A 224 0.01 1.34 13.83
CA TYR A 224 -0.20 1.76 15.20
C TYR A 224 -1.36 1.03 15.87
N TYR A 225 -1.01 0.25 16.88
CA TYR A 225 -1.97 -0.52 17.68
C TYR A 225 -1.80 -0.30 19.19
N SER A 226 -1.00 0.69 19.61
CA SER A 226 -0.80 0.96 21.04
C SER A 226 -2.02 1.64 21.68
N PRO A 227 -2.37 1.23 22.91
CA PRO A 227 -1.78 0.15 23.67
C PRO A 227 -2.31 -1.23 23.21
N ILE A 228 -1.41 -2.16 22.93
CA ILE A 228 -1.74 -3.45 22.31
C ILE A 228 -2.71 -4.30 23.18
N GLN A 229 -2.65 -4.14 24.49
CA GLN A 229 -3.54 -4.82 25.41
C GLN A 229 -5.01 -4.40 25.21
N PHE A 230 -5.24 -3.13 24.88
CA PHE A 230 -6.57 -2.63 24.52
C PHE A 230 -6.98 -3.07 23.13
N THR A 231 -6.14 -2.78 22.12
CA THR A 231 -6.53 -2.99 20.71
C THR A 231 -6.66 -4.46 20.34
N HIS A 232 -5.97 -5.37 21.04
CA HIS A 232 -5.97 -6.80 20.75
C HIS A 232 -6.55 -7.65 21.88
N GLN A 233 -7.25 -7.06 22.87
CA GLN A 233 -7.90 -7.85 23.92
C GLN A 233 -8.90 -8.84 23.30
N GLY A 234 -8.85 -10.09 23.77
CA GLY A 234 -9.70 -11.16 23.28
C GLY A 234 -9.33 -11.71 21.88
N ALA A 235 -8.25 -11.22 21.27
CA ALA A 235 -7.83 -11.65 19.93
C ALA A 235 -7.22 -13.06 19.94
N PRO A 236 -7.86 -14.08 19.31
CA PRO A 236 -7.44 -15.49 19.45
C PRO A 236 -6.06 -15.78 18.85
N TRP A 237 -5.59 -14.97 17.91
CA TRP A 237 -4.26 -15.09 17.32
C TRP A 237 -3.16 -14.46 18.18
N SER A 238 -3.49 -13.63 19.18
CA SER A 238 -2.52 -12.98 20.06
C SER A 238 -2.36 -13.75 21.35
N LYS A 239 -1.32 -14.57 21.45
CA LYS A 239 -1.06 -15.41 22.65
C LYS A 239 -1.07 -14.63 23.96
N LYS A 240 -0.63 -13.36 23.96
CA LYS A 240 -0.54 -12.50 25.14
C LYS A 240 -1.87 -11.81 25.48
N ASN A 241 -2.75 -11.62 24.50
CA ASN A 241 -3.94 -10.77 24.66
C ASN A 241 -5.26 -11.52 24.52
N LYS A 242 -5.25 -12.81 24.11
CA LYS A 242 -6.47 -13.59 23.85
C LYS A 242 -7.39 -13.76 25.05
N ASP A 243 -6.82 -13.74 26.25
CA ASP A 243 -7.55 -13.92 27.51
C ASP A 243 -7.82 -12.58 28.21
N LEU A 244 -7.41 -11.43 27.61
CA LEU A 244 -7.68 -10.10 28.14
C LEU A 244 -9.08 -9.64 27.76
N SER A 245 -9.73 -8.92 28.68
CA SER A 245 -11.05 -8.31 28.47
C SER A 245 -11.25 -7.12 29.40
N GLY A 246 -12.20 -6.22 29.07
CA GLY A 246 -12.57 -5.10 29.91
C GLY A 246 -11.50 -3.99 30.01
N ILE A 247 -10.51 -4.01 29.14
CA ILE A 247 -9.53 -2.93 29.05
C ILE A 247 -10.16 -1.79 28.23
N GLU A 248 -10.31 -0.64 28.88
CA GLU A 248 -10.87 0.55 28.25
C GLU A 248 -9.78 1.52 27.77
N TRP A 249 -10.09 2.27 26.74
CA TRP A 249 -9.37 3.47 26.35
C TRP A 249 -10.29 4.68 26.58
N THR A 250 -9.96 5.48 27.59
CA THR A 250 -10.84 6.53 28.13
C THR A 250 -10.60 7.89 27.50
N GLN A 251 -9.55 7.99 26.68
CA GLN A 251 -9.03 9.26 26.13
C GLN A 251 -8.53 10.20 27.22
N SER A 252 -8.01 9.64 28.32
CA SER A 252 -7.37 10.40 29.37
C SER A 252 -6.18 11.21 28.84
N LYS A 253 -5.76 12.24 29.59
CA LYS A 253 -4.62 13.07 29.20
C LYS A 253 -3.35 12.24 28.99
N SER A 254 -3.08 11.27 29.87
CA SER A 254 -1.92 10.38 29.77
C SER A 254 -1.96 9.49 28.52
N GLU A 255 -3.13 8.96 28.16
CA GLU A 255 -3.31 8.14 26.95
C GLU A 255 -3.08 8.99 25.68
N GLN A 256 -3.61 10.21 25.65
CA GLN A 256 -3.37 11.15 24.55
C GLN A 256 -1.90 11.56 24.43
N GLU A 257 -1.24 11.83 25.57
CA GLU A 257 0.18 12.17 25.61
C GLU A 257 1.05 11.04 25.08
N ALA A 258 0.74 9.79 25.43
CA ALA A 258 1.46 8.60 24.93
C ALA A 258 1.37 8.48 23.40
N VAL A 259 0.17 8.60 22.81
CA VAL A 259 -0.01 8.61 21.35
C VAL A 259 0.73 9.78 20.70
N ASN A 260 0.62 10.97 21.27
CA ASN A 260 1.28 12.16 20.72
C ASN A 260 2.81 12.06 20.76
N LEU A 261 3.38 11.45 21.81
CA LEU A 261 4.82 11.20 21.90
C LEU A 261 5.29 10.32 20.74
N ASP A 262 4.64 9.18 20.52
CA ASP A 262 4.97 8.27 19.41
C ASP A 262 4.84 8.96 18.05
N PHE A 263 3.72 9.65 17.83
CA PHE A 263 3.46 10.32 16.54
C PHE A 263 4.40 11.52 16.29
N ASN A 264 4.86 12.20 17.35
CA ASN A 264 5.85 13.25 17.21
C ASN A 264 7.22 12.69 16.82
N ILE A 265 7.64 11.53 17.38
CA ILE A 265 8.86 10.83 16.93
C ILE A 265 8.78 10.55 15.43
N ALA A 266 7.66 10.01 14.95
CA ALA A 266 7.47 9.73 13.53
C ALA A 266 7.47 11.01 12.68
N GLN A 267 6.79 12.07 13.15
CA GLN A 267 6.71 13.35 12.45
C GLN A 267 8.08 14.04 12.36
N ASP A 268 8.88 13.99 13.41
CA ASP A 268 10.21 14.57 13.43
C ASP A 268 11.16 13.81 12.50
N TRP A 269 11.05 12.48 12.45
CA TRP A 269 11.74 11.66 11.46
C TRP A 269 11.34 12.04 10.03
N SER A 270 10.04 12.16 9.77
CA SER A 270 9.48 12.57 8.47
C SER A 270 10.04 13.89 7.99
N LYS A 271 10.09 14.90 8.87
CA LYS A 271 10.65 16.24 8.58
C LYS A 271 12.15 16.17 8.32
N LEU A 272 12.90 15.45 9.18
CA LEU A 272 14.36 15.30 9.07
C LEU A 272 14.77 14.67 7.75
N HIS A 273 14.06 13.63 7.33
CA HIS A 273 14.37 12.88 6.11
C HIS A 273 13.62 13.41 4.87
N ASN A 274 12.72 14.39 5.06
CA ASN A 274 11.83 14.91 4.02
C ASN A 274 11.11 13.78 3.26
N ARG A 275 10.41 12.89 4.01
CA ARG A 275 9.66 11.74 3.48
C ARG A 275 8.23 11.77 4.04
N PRO A 276 7.18 11.55 3.20
CA PRO A 276 5.81 11.44 3.69
C PRO A 276 5.61 10.12 4.44
N LEU A 277 4.70 10.14 5.42
CA LEU A 277 4.29 8.95 6.15
C LEU A 277 2.85 8.56 5.83
N THR A 278 2.59 7.27 5.81
CA THR A 278 1.23 6.70 5.81
C THR A 278 1.05 5.79 7.03
N LEU A 279 -0.09 5.89 7.68
CA LEU A 279 -0.51 4.96 8.72
C LEU A 279 -1.22 3.78 8.02
N GLY A 280 -0.46 2.73 7.63
CA GLY A 280 -0.93 1.63 6.79
C GLY A 280 -1.96 0.74 7.49
N GLU A 281 -1.85 0.63 8.83
CA GLU A 281 -2.80 -0.10 9.64
C GLU A 281 -2.97 0.54 11.02
N PHE A 282 -4.21 0.60 11.46
CA PHE A 282 -4.62 0.87 12.82
C PHE A 282 -6.05 0.39 13.03
N GLY A 283 -6.39 -0.01 14.25
CA GLY A 283 -7.72 -0.51 14.59
C GLY A 283 -7.78 -1.04 16.02
N ALA A 284 -8.97 -1.34 16.49
CA ALA A 284 -9.19 -2.03 17.76
C ALA A 284 -10.15 -3.20 17.55
N TYR A 285 -9.74 -4.39 17.99
CA TYR A 285 -10.48 -5.64 17.82
C TYR A 285 -11.89 -5.55 18.40
N GLU A 286 -12.84 -6.18 17.74
CA GLU A 286 -14.28 -6.06 18.06
C GLU A 286 -14.65 -6.53 19.48
N LYS A 287 -13.77 -7.26 20.20
CA LYS A 287 -13.98 -7.66 21.60
C LYS A 287 -13.74 -6.53 22.60
N ALA A 288 -13.09 -5.45 22.21
CA ALA A 288 -13.02 -4.25 23.04
C ALA A 288 -14.38 -3.54 23.07
N ASP A 289 -14.68 -2.83 24.15
CA ASP A 289 -15.93 -2.08 24.23
C ASP A 289 -16.04 -1.02 23.11
N VAL A 290 -17.26 -0.84 22.60
CA VAL A 290 -17.50 0.01 21.45
C VAL A 290 -17.18 1.48 21.72
N ALA A 291 -17.41 1.98 22.92
CA ALA A 291 -17.17 3.38 23.27
C ALA A 291 -15.66 3.69 23.27
N SER A 292 -14.84 2.81 23.81
CA SER A 292 -13.37 2.92 23.77
C SER A 292 -12.85 2.78 22.32
N ARG A 293 -13.40 1.85 21.53
CA ARG A 293 -13.05 1.72 20.11
C ARG A 293 -13.33 3.01 19.34
N ILE A 294 -14.50 3.62 19.53
CA ILE A 294 -14.86 4.88 18.89
C ILE A 294 -13.87 5.99 19.25
N ARG A 295 -13.61 6.18 20.56
CA ARG A 295 -12.68 7.21 21.04
C ARG A 295 -11.29 7.04 20.47
N TRP A 296 -10.75 5.81 20.58
CA TRP A 296 -9.39 5.49 20.12
C TRP A 296 -9.27 5.66 18.60
N THR A 297 -10.18 5.06 17.83
CA THR A 297 -10.17 5.12 16.36
C THR A 297 -10.25 6.56 15.86
N ASN A 298 -11.16 7.35 16.45
CA ASN A 298 -11.27 8.77 16.10
C ASN A 298 -9.98 9.53 16.43
N TYR A 299 -9.44 9.33 17.61
CA TYR A 299 -8.23 10.03 18.04
C TYR A 299 -7.04 9.72 17.14
N ILE A 300 -6.77 8.44 16.86
CA ILE A 300 -5.67 8.02 16.00
C ILE A 300 -5.82 8.60 14.59
N ALA A 301 -6.99 8.46 13.98
CA ALA A 301 -7.25 9.00 12.64
C ALA A 301 -7.03 10.52 12.57
N ARG A 302 -7.54 11.28 13.57
CA ARG A 302 -7.35 12.74 13.62
C ARG A 302 -5.89 13.12 13.86
N GLN A 303 -5.16 12.39 14.70
CA GLN A 303 -3.75 12.64 14.94
C GLN A 303 -2.88 12.39 13.70
N ALA A 304 -3.23 11.42 12.86
CA ALA A 304 -2.60 11.21 11.56
C ALA A 304 -2.90 12.38 10.59
N GLU A 305 -4.17 12.78 10.49
CA GLU A 305 -4.60 13.88 9.59
C GLU A 305 -3.99 15.24 9.93
N ILE A 306 -3.88 15.59 11.23
CA ILE A 306 -3.23 16.83 11.68
C ILE A 306 -1.77 16.89 11.22
N ARG A 307 -1.12 15.76 11.05
CA ARG A 307 0.27 15.63 10.58
C ARG A 307 0.39 15.48 9.07
N ASN A 308 -0.71 15.57 8.33
CA ASN A 308 -0.81 15.32 6.88
C ASN A 308 -0.37 13.90 6.47
N TRP A 309 -0.63 12.91 7.32
CA TRP A 309 -0.44 11.51 6.98
C TRP A 309 -1.71 10.96 6.36
N SER A 310 -1.58 10.17 5.30
CA SER A 310 -2.65 9.30 4.85
C SER A 310 -2.79 8.12 5.80
N TRP A 311 -3.92 7.41 5.72
CA TRP A 311 -4.12 6.23 6.55
C TRP A 311 -5.03 5.20 5.87
N SER A 312 -4.92 3.92 6.28
CA SER A 312 -5.80 2.83 5.90
C SER A 312 -6.21 2.02 7.13
N TYR A 313 -7.49 2.09 7.48
CA TYR A 313 -8.03 1.40 8.66
C TYR A 313 -7.98 -0.12 8.49
N TRP A 314 -7.55 -0.82 9.51
CA TRP A 314 -7.60 -2.27 9.58
C TRP A 314 -8.86 -2.69 10.34
N GLN A 315 -9.89 -3.26 9.70
CA GLN A 315 -10.08 -3.47 8.26
C GLN A 315 -11.57 -3.43 7.90
N PHE A 316 -11.92 -3.73 6.62
CA PHE A 316 -13.29 -3.60 6.13
C PHE A 316 -14.26 -4.55 6.80
N ASP A 317 -14.06 -5.88 6.70
CA ASP A 317 -15.09 -6.88 6.99
C ASP A 317 -14.65 -8.02 7.93
N SER A 318 -13.54 -7.89 8.64
CA SER A 318 -13.02 -8.94 9.52
C SER A 318 -12.37 -8.38 10.77
N ASP A 319 -12.56 -9.02 11.91
CA ASP A 319 -11.89 -8.80 13.19
C ASP A 319 -12.02 -7.38 13.76
N PHE A 320 -11.45 -6.39 13.12
CA PHE A 320 -11.50 -4.96 13.50
C PHE A 320 -12.65 -4.21 12.80
N ILE A 321 -13.48 -4.89 12.21
CA ILE A 321 -14.63 -4.63 11.34
C ILE A 321 -15.20 -3.19 11.35
N VAL A 322 -15.24 -2.57 10.15
CA VAL A 322 -15.99 -1.33 9.93
C VAL A 322 -17.27 -1.56 9.11
N TYR A 323 -17.34 -2.67 8.37
CA TYR A 323 -18.51 -3.09 7.59
C TYR A 323 -18.86 -4.55 7.85
N ASP A 324 -20.08 -4.82 8.28
CA ASP A 324 -20.59 -6.18 8.48
C ASP A 324 -21.10 -6.73 7.15
N ILE A 325 -20.26 -7.51 6.47
CA ILE A 325 -20.56 -8.00 5.12
C ILE A 325 -21.71 -9.02 5.11
N GLU A 326 -21.94 -9.73 6.22
CA GLU A 326 -23.03 -10.69 6.36
C GLU A 326 -24.37 -10.01 6.56
N LYS A 327 -24.40 -8.88 7.26
CA LYS A 327 -25.57 -8.06 7.46
C LYS A 327 -25.76 -6.98 6.41
N ASP A 328 -24.73 -6.78 5.59
CA ASP A 328 -24.67 -5.74 4.56
C ASP A 328 -24.86 -4.32 5.12
N GLU A 329 -24.19 -4.03 6.25
CA GLU A 329 -24.34 -2.76 6.97
C GLU A 329 -23.00 -2.21 7.51
N TRP A 330 -22.87 -0.89 7.56
CA TRP A 330 -21.78 -0.22 8.23
C TRP A 330 -21.89 -0.36 9.76
N LYS A 331 -20.78 -0.60 10.43
CA LYS A 331 -20.64 -0.31 11.86
C LYS A 331 -20.56 1.21 12.02
N THR A 332 -21.75 1.84 12.01
CA THR A 332 -21.92 3.28 11.84
C THR A 332 -21.11 4.11 12.82
N GLU A 333 -20.97 3.65 14.08
CA GLU A 333 -20.21 4.35 15.09
C GLU A 333 -18.70 4.36 14.75
N ILE A 334 -18.17 3.25 14.26
CA ILE A 334 -16.74 3.14 13.84
C ILE A 334 -16.53 3.93 12.55
N LEU A 335 -17.45 3.84 11.59
CA LEU A 335 -17.39 4.65 10.38
C LEU A 335 -17.38 6.16 10.70
N ASN A 336 -18.26 6.62 11.58
CA ASN A 336 -18.30 8.03 12.01
C ASN A 336 -17.04 8.46 12.78
N ALA A 337 -16.39 7.54 13.49
CA ALA A 337 -15.12 7.81 14.14
C ALA A 337 -14.00 8.01 13.11
N LEU A 338 -14.00 7.24 12.03
CA LEU A 338 -13.03 7.36 10.92
C LEU A 338 -13.33 8.58 10.04
N ILE A 339 -14.58 8.73 9.62
CA ILE A 339 -15.04 9.74 8.67
C ILE A 339 -16.22 10.50 9.31
N PRO A 340 -15.93 11.52 10.15
CA PRO A 340 -16.97 12.31 10.75
C PRO A 340 -17.84 12.99 9.67
N SER A 341 -19.16 12.85 9.80
CA SER A 341 -20.08 13.59 8.96
C SER A 341 -19.79 15.09 9.10
N LYS A 342 -19.71 15.82 7.98
CA LYS A 342 -19.64 17.27 8.04
C LYS A 342 -20.84 17.76 8.83
N LYS A 343 -20.62 18.39 9.98
CA LYS A 343 -21.72 19.10 10.65
C LYS A 343 -22.30 20.09 9.63
N LYS A 344 -23.57 19.88 9.29
CA LYS A 344 -24.33 20.81 8.45
C LYS A 344 -24.41 22.17 9.13
#